data_ffb978dbfef215c6bac729728c9c9567
#
_entry.id   ffb978dbfef215c6bac729728c9c9567
#
_cell.length_a   1.000
_cell.length_b   1.000
_cell.length_c   1.000
_cell.angle_alpha   90.00
_cell.angle_beta   90.00
_cell.angle_gamma   90.00
#
_symmetry.space_group_name_H-M   'P 1'
#
loop_
_entity.id
_entity.type
_entity.pdbx_description
1 polymer ?
#
loop_
_entity_poly.entity_id
_entity_poly.type
_entity_poly.pdbx_seq_one_letter_code
_entity_poly.pdbx_strand_id
1 'polypeptide(L)'
;NDNKNSMKGTAVPTFEYKADAATPCLTLIPAPVTLEYTHGTAMIGSLVTIEKRIPEYAVTEDADETWETLPIEQLSSELERYCGVAVRTRRVLTATDEADAGANAAEKARDAGVGAGAGAGAPAAMNGTVILLCVDARLAHDEYTLDVFASDTIAVRGGSESGLRYGMQTLRQMIRQTSRTLPCLHIQDKPAFAVRAYSLDVTRGRVPTMAFLTWFIDQLALYKYNQFQLYVEHAFAFGELSEAWRGTDPLTADDIMFLDEYCAHHGIELVPSLATFGHMYMNLRTREHRGLGEFPEDADRPFSFIERMEHHTLNAANPKSHDFASRLIEEYAPLFRSRSFNIGGDETFDLGRGRSVQDSPGASRDELYADFVKDLCSTLAHRGLQPMLWADIALENPHTMDLLPGDITMLNWMYEPDIDESKIQTIASQGRRQFVCPAVRAWSRFFPDYDGAWLNTYRMAVAGLKYGAEGMVVTDWGDYGHVNDPRLSVPGLCYGAQNAWNPVAIDACEMNHRISNLAYGDESGWLMDSLARIDSDGVSFPWDLAV
;
A
#
# COMPACT_ATOMS: atom_id res chain seq x y z
N ASN A 1 -39.59 18.54 19.41
CA ASN A 1 -39.87 17.15 19.84
C ASN A 1 -38.68 16.29 19.50
N ASP A 2 -37.96 16.03 20.56
CA ASP A 2 -36.76 15.23 20.61
C ASP A 2 -36.99 13.77 20.20
N ASN A 3 -36.12 13.23 19.35
CA ASN A 3 -35.94 11.79 19.28
C ASN A 3 -34.45 11.48 19.30
N LYS A 4 -33.88 11.44 20.50
CA LYS A 4 -32.58 10.83 20.78
C LYS A 4 -32.79 9.32 20.80
N ASN A 5 -32.51 8.65 19.68
CA ASN A 5 -32.33 7.21 19.70
C ASN A 5 -30.83 6.90 19.94
N SER A 6 -30.56 6.49 21.17
CA SER A 6 -29.27 5.99 21.62
C SER A 6 -28.91 4.71 20.87
N MET A 7 -27.94 4.78 19.98
CA MET A 7 -27.23 3.58 19.54
C MET A 7 -26.42 3.04 20.72
N LYS A 8 -26.83 1.89 21.23
CA LYS A 8 -26.01 1.09 22.13
C LYS A 8 -24.84 0.53 21.29
N GLY A 9 -23.71 1.23 21.35
CA GLY A 9 -22.47 0.76 20.77
C GLY A 9 -22.03 -0.53 21.49
N THR A 10 -21.72 -1.56 20.71
CA THR A 10 -20.85 -2.65 21.14
C THR A 10 -19.55 -2.01 21.60
N ALA A 11 -19.17 -2.28 22.85
CA ALA A 11 -17.95 -1.74 23.46
C ALA A 11 -16.74 -2.16 22.62
N VAL A 12 -16.09 -1.16 22.00
CA VAL A 12 -14.77 -1.33 21.40
C VAL A 12 -13.79 -1.61 22.53
N PRO A 13 -12.91 -2.63 22.46
CA PRO A 13 -11.91 -2.86 23.48
C PRO A 13 -11.00 -1.63 23.55
N THR A 14 -11.10 -0.86 24.63
CA THR A 14 -10.14 0.19 24.93
C THR A 14 -8.90 -0.48 25.51
N PHE A 15 -7.79 -0.41 24.79
CA PHE A 15 -6.49 -0.79 25.31
C PHE A 15 -6.06 0.25 26.34
N GLU A 16 -6.16 -0.08 27.64
CA GLU A 16 -5.55 0.71 28.70
C GLU A 16 -4.03 0.46 28.68
N TYR A 17 -3.30 1.45 28.22
CA TYR A 17 -1.85 1.51 28.26
C TYR A 17 -1.42 1.81 29.70
N LYS A 18 -0.93 0.85 30.44
CA LYS A 18 -0.25 1.06 31.73
C LYS A 18 1.26 0.92 31.52
N ALA A 19 1.91 1.98 31.05
CA ALA A 19 3.35 2.09 31.15
C ALA A 19 3.72 2.69 32.52
N ASP A 20 4.68 2.10 33.22
CA ASP A 20 5.37 2.80 34.32
C ASP A 20 6.05 4.06 33.76
N ALA A 21 6.03 5.15 34.51
CA ALA A 21 6.48 6.47 34.07
C ALA A 21 7.96 6.56 33.59
N ALA A 22 8.68 5.46 33.54
CA ALA A 22 10.08 5.33 33.12
C ALA A 22 10.27 4.52 31.83
N THR A 23 9.23 3.87 31.29
CA THR A 23 9.33 3.06 30.05
C THR A 23 9.00 3.96 28.85
N PRO A 24 9.86 4.08 27.83
CA PRO A 24 9.54 4.86 26.64
C PRO A 24 8.33 4.24 25.96
N CYS A 25 7.29 5.04 25.73
CA CYS A 25 6.11 4.63 24.98
C CYS A 25 6.48 4.65 23.49
N LEU A 26 6.52 3.48 22.87
CA LEU A 26 6.84 3.35 21.44
C LEU A 26 5.67 3.77 20.56
N THR A 27 5.96 4.56 19.58
CA THR A 27 5.06 4.93 18.50
C THR A 27 5.30 4.02 17.30
N LEU A 28 4.33 3.17 16.96
CA LEU A 28 4.45 2.24 15.84
C LEU A 28 3.33 2.45 14.83
N ILE A 29 3.66 2.43 13.55
CA ILE A 29 2.71 2.51 12.42
C ILE A 29 3.04 1.38 11.42
N PRO A 30 2.12 0.45 11.17
CA PRO A 30 0.87 0.23 11.91
C PRO A 30 1.09 -0.16 13.36
N ALA A 31 0.15 0.21 14.23
CA ALA A 31 0.12 -0.28 15.60
C ALA A 31 -0.07 -1.81 15.60
N PRO A 32 0.76 -2.57 16.32
CA PRO A 32 0.63 -4.02 16.34
C PRO A 32 -0.67 -4.47 17.04
N VAL A 33 -1.14 -5.66 16.70
CA VAL A 33 -2.35 -6.25 17.32
C VAL A 33 -2.13 -6.49 18.82
N THR A 34 -0.94 -6.94 19.20
CA THR A 34 -0.56 -7.15 20.60
C THR A 34 0.81 -6.52 20.86
N LEU A 35 0.91 -5.70 21.89
CA LEU A 35 2.15 -5.13 22.41
C LEU A 35 2.13 -5.18 23.93
N GLU A 36 3.00 -5.98 24.50
CA GLU A 36 3.12 -6.16 25.95
C GLU A 36 4.51 -5.74 26.41
N TYR A 37 4.61 -4.72 27.26
CA TYR A 37 5.87 -4.36 27.89
C TYR A 37 6.18 -5.34 29.03
N THR A 38 7.44 -5.80 29.07
CA THR A 38 7.96 -6.57 30.17
C THR A 38 8.92 -5.71 31.01
N HIS A 39 9.36 -6.19 32.15
CA HIS A 39 10.24 -5.41 33.02
C HIS A 39 11.65 -5.28 32.45
N GLY A 40 12.19 -4.06 32.47
CA GLY A 40 13.57 -3.76 32.12
C GLY A 40 13.76 -3.18 30.72
N THR A 41 15.01 -2.96 30.40
CA THR A 41 15.47 -2.46 29.10
C THR A 41 16.62 -3.31 28.59
N ALA A 42 16.71 -3.47 27.27
CA ALA A 42 17.87 -4.03 26.59
C ALA A 42 18.76 -2.92 26.08
N MET A 43 20.06 -3.05 26.25
CA MET A 43 21.06 -2.10 25.76
C MET A 43 21.74 -2.69 24.52
N ILE A 44 21.61 -2.05 23.36
CA ILE A 44 22.32 -2.45 22.15
C ILE A 44 23.82 -2.21 22.35
N GLY A 45 24.61 -3.28 22.32
CA GLY A 45 26.06 -3.26 22.49
C GLY A 45 26.80 -2.58 21.33
N SER A 46 28.10 -2.40 21.44
CA SER A 46 28.92 -1.78 20.39
C SER A 46 29.07 -2.63 19.12
N LEU A 47 28.79 -3.92 19.24
CA LEU A 47 28.75 -4.88 18.13
C LEU A 47 27.40 -5.58 18.13
N VAL A 48 26.70 -5.56 17.01
CA VAL A 48 25.47 -6.32 16.78
C VAL A 48 25.74 -7.48 15.84
N THR A 49 25.26 -8.67 16.19
CA THR A 49 25.27 -9.82 15.28
C THR A 49 23.84 -10.12 14.87
N ILE A 50 23.52 -9.95 13.59
CA ILE A 50 22.25 -10.39 13.01
C ILE A 50 22.46 -11.84 12.55
N GLU A 51 21.73 -12.76 13.16
CA GLU A 51 21.80 -14.18 12.88
C GLU A 51 20.51 -14.67 12.24
N LYS A 52 20.55 -14.98 10.94
CA LYS A 52 19.42 -15.62 10.26
C LYS A 52 19.56 -17.14 10.38
N ARG A 53 18.57 -17.77 11.02
CA ARG A 53 18.48 -19.22 11.18
C ARG A 53 17.62 -19.80 10.06
N ILE A 54 18.19 -20.73 9.33
CA ILE A 54 17.56 -21.39 8.19
C ILE A 54 17.49 -22.87 8.47
N PRO A 55 16.30 -23.51 8.47
CA PRO A 55 16.17 -24.95 8.57
C PRO A 55 16.89 -25.65 7.39
N GLU A 56 17.63 -26.73 7.66
CA GLU A 56 18.35 -27.45 6.61
C GLU A 56 17.47 -27.92 5.45
N TYR A 57 16.21 -28.25 5.73
CA TYR A 57 15.22 -28.66 4.70
C TYR A 57 14.73 -27.51 3.81
N ALA A 58 14.93 -26.26 4.22
CA ALA A 58 14.51 -25.07 3.45
C ALA A 58 15.60 -24.56 2.49
N VAL A 59 16.78 -25.18 2.51
CA VAL A 59 17.86 -24.83 1.58
C VAL A 59 17.58 -25.53 0.24
N THR A 60 17.16 -24.77 -0.76
CA THR A 60 17.06 -25.24 -2.15
C THR A 60 18.24 -24.72 -2.96
N GLU A 61 18.71 -25.51 -3.94
CA GLU A 61 19.84 -25.11 -4.81
C GLU A 61 19.54 -23.87 -5.66
N ASP A 62 18.25 -23.51 -5.83
CA ASP A 62 17.76 -22.38 -6.63
C ASP A 62 17.28 -21.17 -5.80
N ALA A 63 17.55 -21.15 -4.48
CA ALA A 63 17.17 -20.00 -3.67
C ALA A 63 17.96 -18.77 -4.12
N ASP A 64 17.28 -17.83 -4.77
CA ASP A 64 17.87 -16.55 -5.16
C ASP A 64 18.29 -15.81 -3.88
N GLU A 65 19.59 -15.75 -3.64
CA GLU A 65 20.16 -15.20 -2.40
C GLU A 65 19.96 -13.68 -2.26
N THR A 66 19.61 -12.99 -3.34
CA THR A 66 19.65 -11.53 -3.42
C THR A 66 18.48 -10.86 -2.70
N TRP A 67 17.26 -11.40 -2.80
CA TRP A 67 16.07 -10.79 -2.20
C TRP A 67 16.01 -10.90 -0.66
N GLU A 68 16.74 -11.85 -0.08
CA GLU A 68 16.80 -12.04 1.37
C GLU A 68 17.72 -11.06 2.09
N THR A 69 18.65 -10.43 1.36
CA THR A 69 19.70 -9.58 1.95
C THR A 69 19.20 -8.17 2.26
N LEU A 70 18.36 -7.58 1.41
CA LEU A 70 17.98 -6.18 1.52
C LEU A 70 17.30 -5.80 2.86
N PRO A 71 16.33 -6.55 3.42
CA PRO A 71 15.75 -6.22 4.72
C PRO A 71 16.78 -6.26 5.86
N ILE A 72 17.76 -7.16 5.78
CA ILE A 72 18.86 -7.26 6.73
C ILE A 72 19.83 -6.08 6.56
N GLU A 73 20.12 -5.68 5.33
CA GLU A 73 20.94 -4.51 5.02
C GLU A 73 20.29 -3.21 5.51
N GLN A 74 18.97 -3.07 5.31
CA GLN A 74 18.22 -1.94 5.84
C GLN A 74 18.27 -1.89 7.38
N LEU A 75 18.08 -3.03 8.05
CA LEU A 75 18.18 -3.12 9.51
C LEU A 75 19.61 -2.80 9.97
N SER A 76 20.63 -3.30 9.28
CA SER A 76 22.05 -3.00 9.56
C SER A 76 22.31 -1.50 9.47
N SER A 77 21.87 -0.86 8.39
CA SER A 77 22.04 0.58 8.17
C SER A 77 21.34 1.42 9.24
N GLU A 78 20.15 1.00 9.71
CA GLU A 78 19.45 1.67 10.82
C GLU A 78 20.25 1.55 12.13
N LEU A 79 20.78 0.38 12.44
CA LEU A 79 21.61 0.15 13.63
C LEU A 79 22.88 0.99 13.60
N GLU A 80 23.57 1.04 12.46
CA GLU A 80 24.76 1.90 12.27
C GLU A 80 24.40 3.38 12.44
N ARG A 81 23.33 3.81 11.80
CA ARG A 81 22.91 5.23 11.78
C ARG A 81 22.42 5.73 13.13
N TYR A 82 21.50 5.00 13.77
CA TYR A 82 20.82 5.46 14.99
C TYR A 82 21.48 4.99 16.28
N CYS A 83 22.18 3.85 16.24
CA CYS A 83 22.88 3.32 17.42
C CYS A 83 24.39 3.57 17.37
N GLY A 84 24.98 3.89 16.23
CA GLY A 84 26.44 4.08 16.09
C GLY A 84 27.22 2.81 16.43
N VAL A 85 26.73 1.64 16.00
CA VAL A 85 27.29 0.32 16.31
C VAL A 85 27.84 -0.35 15.07
N ALA A 86 28.78 -1.29 15.24
CA ALA A 86 29.22 -2.16 14.15
C ALA A 86 28.24 -3.31 14.01
N VAL A 87 27.88 -3.68 12.76
CA VAL A 87 26.98 -4.79 12.48
C VAL A 87 27.71 -5.86 11.68
N ARG A 88 27.46 -7.11 12.00
CA ARG A 88 27.83 -8.27 11.20
C ARG A 88 26.63 -9.19 11.02
N THR A 89 26.53 -9.81 9.88
CA THR A 89 25.47 -10.76 9.57
C THR A 89 26.05 -12.17 9.44
N ARG A 90 25.27 -13.17 9.81
CA ARG A 90 25.62 -14.58 9.56
C ARG A 90 24.36 -15.41 9.32
N ARG A 91 24.51 -16.44 8.50
CA ARG A 91 23.52 -17.50 8.32
C ARG A 91 23.93 -18.71 9.15
N VAL A 92 22.96 -19.31 9.81
CA VAL A 92 23.16 -20.53 10.62
C VAL A 92 22.13 -21.55 10.15
N LEU A 93 22.63 -22.68 9.65
CA LEU A 93 21.79 -23.83 9.34
C LEU A 93 21.42 -24.52 10.64
N THR A 94 20.15 -24.84 10.80
CA THR A 94 19.65 -25.53 12.00
C THR A 94 19.01 -26.86 11.61
N ALA A 95 19.37 -27.94 12.33
CA ALA A 95 18.58 -29.16 12.26
C ALA A 95 17.16 -28.89 12.77
N THR A 96 16.16 -29.63 12.26
CA THR A 96 14.73 -29.42 12.52
C THR A 96 14.37 -29.33 14.01
N ASP A 97 15.13 -30.00 14.88
CA ASP A 97 14.88 -29.99 16.33
C ASP A 97 15.51 -28.79 17.06
N GLU A 98 16.47 -28.07 16.45
CA GLU A 98 17.13 -26.92 17.06
C GLU A 98 16.40 -25.58 16.81
N ALA A 99 15.51 -25.52 15.81
CA ALA A 99 14.60 -24.38 15.64
C ALA A 99 13.66 -24.27 16.86
N ASP A 100 13.27 -25.41 17.44
CA ASP A 100 12.51 -25.51 18.70
C ASP A 100 13.35 -25.19 19.95
N ALA A 101 14.65 -25.48 19.95
CA ALA A 101 15.52 -25.18 21.09
C ALA A 101 15.75 -23.66 21.27
N GLY A 102 15.76 -22.88 20.18
CA GLY A 102 15.80 -21.41 20.23
C GLY A 102 14.49 -20.82 20.76
N ALA A 103 13.34 -21.40 20.41
CA ALA A 103 12.03 -21.04 20.94
C ALA A 103 11.94 -21.38 22.44
N ASN A 104 12.41 -22.54 22.83
CA ASN A 104 12.44 -23.00 24.25
C ASN A 104 13.43 -22.21 25.13
N ALA A 105 14.51 -21.64 24.56
CA ALA A 105 15.42 -20.76 25.30
C ALA A 105 14.77 -19.38 25.55
N ALA A 106 13.99 -18.88 24.60
CA ALA A 106 13.21 -17.65 24.76
C ALA A 106 12.03 -17.86 25.74
N GLU A 107 11.37 -19.00 25.69
CA GLU A 107 10.28 -19.37 26.59
C GLU A 107 10.79 -19.62 28.03
N LYS A 108 11.94 -20.27 28.20
CA LYS A 108 12.61 -20.42 29.51
C LYS A 108 13.13 -19.11 30.07
N ALA A 109 13.52 -18.13 29.24
CA ALA A 109 13.87 -16.78 29.69
C ALA A 109 12.61 -16.01 30.14
N ARG A 110 11.45 -16.28 29.54
CA ARG A 110 10.14 -15.73 29.92
C ARG A 110 9.69 -16.26 31.29
N ASP A 111 9.82 -17.55 31.53
CA ASP A 111 9.47 -18.22 32.80
C ASP A 111 10.47 -17.96 33.94
N ALA A 112 11.73 -17.69 33.66
CA ALA A 112 12.76 -17.34 34.63
C ALA A 112 12.64 -15.90 35.19
N GLY A 113 11.83 -15.03 34.56
CA GLY A 113 11.56 -13.65 34.99
C GLY A 113 10.62 -13.51 36.19
N VAL A 114 10.04 -14.61 36.71
CA VAL A 114 9.16 -14.64 37.91
C VAL A 114 9.93 -15.17 39.09
N GLY A 115 10.90 -14.40 39.61
CA GLY A 115 11.48 -14.68 40.91
C GLY A 115 13.00 -14.72 40.97
N ALA A 116 13.66 -13.57 40.91
CA ALA A 116 15.02 -13.45 41.45
C ALA A 116 15.20 -12.07 42.08
N GLY A 117 15.32 -12.08 43.38
CA GLY A 117 15.58 -10.91 44.20
C GLY A 117 16.90 -10.23 43.86
N ALA A 118 16.92 -8.94 44.11
CA ALA A 118 18.04 -8.03 43.91
C ALA A 118 19.35 -8.55 44.52
N GLY A 119 20.33 -8.80 43.66
CA GLY A 119 21.75 -8.89 44.01
C GLY A 119 22.51 -7.95 43.09
N ALA A 120 22.99 -6.82 43.65
CA ALA A 120 23.85 -5.88 42.96
C ALA A 120 25.20 -6.54 42.62
N GLY A 121 25.36 -7.00 41.39
CA GLY A 121 26.61 -7.47 40.83
C GLY A 121 27.01 -6.54 39.64
N ALA A 122 28.28 -6.15 39.60
CA ALA A 122 28.87 -5.28 38.61
C ALA A 122 28.49 -5.67 37.16
N PRO A 123 28.36 -4.70 36.21
CA PRO A 123 28.00 -4.99 34.84
C PRO A 123 29.04 -5.90 34.19
N ALA A 124 28.63 -7.10 33.82
CA ALA A 124 29.43 -7.97 32.94
C ALA A 124 29.76 -7.17 31.66
N ALA A 125 30.99 -7.23 31.22
CA ALA A 125 31.44 -6.57 29.98
C ALA A 125 30.50 -6.98 28.83
N MET A 126 29.75 -6.02 28.26
CA MET A 126 28.73 -6.23 27.23
C MET A 126 29.40 -6.71 25.94
N ASN A 127 29.41 -7.99 25.72
CA ASN A 127 30.05 -8.66 24.56
C ASN A 127 29.15 -8.71 23.31
N GLY A 128 28.32 -7.70 23.08
CA GLY A 128 27.54 -7.57 21.85
C GLY A 128 26.07 -8.02 21.99
N THR A 129 25.24 -7.47 21.12
CA THR A 129 23.80 -7.79 20.99
C THR A 129 23.60 -8.82 19.88
N VAL A 130 22.69 -9.76 20.10
CA VAL A 130 22.31 -10.75 19.07
C VAL A 130 20.87 -10.49 18.63
N ILE A 131 20.66 -10.30 17.34
CA ILE A 131 19.33 -10.26 16.72
C ILE A 131 19.13 -11.58 15.99
N LEU A 132 18.18 -12.37 16.47
CA LEU A 132 17.82 -13.67 15.92
C LEU A 132 16.66 -13.51 14.95
N LEU A 133 16.84 -13.98 13.71
CA LEU A 133 15.83 -13.97 12.67
C LEU A 133 15.53 -15.42 12.28
N CYS A 134 14.26 -15.85 12.39
CA CYS A 134 13.88 -17.20 11.98
C CYS A 134 12.44 -17.27 11.46
N VAL A 135 12.20 -18.18 10.53
CA VAL A 135 10.85 -18.56 10.10
C VAL A 135 10.30 -19.60 11.07
N ASP A 136 9.06 -19.41 11.53
CA ASP A 136 8.32 -20.30 12.40
C ASP A 136 7.00 -20.70 11.75
N ALA A 137 6.93 -21.89 11.18
CA ALA A 137 5.76 -22.40 10.45
C ALA A 137 4.49 -22.57 11.32
N ARG A 138 4.56 -22.35 12.63
CA ARG A 138 3.38 -22.34 13.52
C ARG A 138 2.60 -21.02 13.43
N LEU A 139 3.24 -19.96 12.97
CA LEU A 139 2.61 -18.67 12.72
C LEU A 139 1.91 -18.66 11.35
N ALA A 140 0.90 -17.82 11.17
CA ALA A 140 0.30 -17.59 9.85
C ALA A 140 1.31 -16.93 8.91
N HIS A 141 1.09 -17.01 7.59
CA HIS A 141 2.05 -16.58 6.58
C HIS A 141 2.64 -15.18 6.84
N ASP A 142 1.81 -14.17 7.06
CA ASP A 142 2.23 -12.77 7.29
C ASP A 142 2.30 -12.38 8.78
N GLU A 143 2.10 -13.36 9.69
CA GLU A 143 2.20 -13.16 11.12
C GLU A 143 3.66 -13.15 11.58
N TYR A 144 3.96 -12.34 12.59
CA TYR A 144 5.27 -12.33 13.24
C TYR A 144 5.17 -12.14 14.75
N THR A 145 6.24 -12.55 15.46
CA THR A 145 6.51 -12.15 16.85
C THR A 145 7.84 -11.40 16.91
N LEU A 146 7.92 -10.43 17.82
CA LEU A 146 9.14 -9.71 18.13
C LEU A 146 9.29 -9.64 19.65
N ASP A 147 10.39 -10.18 20.15
CA ASP A 147 10.74 -10.22 21.57
C ASP A 147 12.03 -9.43 21.82
N VAL A 148 12.01 -8.56 22.82
CA VAL A 148 13.18 -7.84 23.30
C VAL A 148 13.45 -8.28 24.74
N PHE A 149 14.60 -8.93 24.99
CA PHE A 149 14.96 -9.49 26.30
C PHE A 149 16.03 -8.64 26.98
N ALA A 150 15.98 -8.57 28.31
CA ALA A 150 17.00 -7.91 29.13
C ALA A 150 18.41 -8.52 29.00
N SER A 151 18.54 -9.66 28.34
CA SER A 151 19.80 -10.36 28.05
C SER A 151 20.51 -9.87 26.78
N ASP A 152 20.17 -8.68 26.29
CA ASP A 152 20.72 -8.09 25.04
C ASP A 152 20.46 -8.98 23.80
N THR A 153 19.38 -9.76 23.84
CA THR A 153 18.89 -10.58 22.73
C THR A 153 17.58 -10.00 22.21
N ILE A 154 17.46 -9.90 20.90
CA ILE A 154 16.23 -9.54 20.19
C ILE A 154 15.88 -10.70 19.28
N ALA A 155 14.65 -11.20 19.33
CA ALA A 155 14.20 -12.28 18.48
C ALA A 155 13.03 -11.84 17.61
N VAL A 156 13.15 -12.03 16.30
CA VAL A 156 12.07 -11.81 15.33
C VAL A 156 11.76 -13.16 14.69
N ARG A 157 10.50 -13.58 14.76
CA ARG A 157 10.01 -14.81 14.13
C ARG A 157 8.88 -14.44 13.19
N GLY A 158 8.90 -14.96 11.98
CA GLY A 158 7.83 -14.77 10.99
C GLY A 158 7.24 -16.11 10.57
N GLY A 159 5.94 -16.15 10.24
CA GLY A 159 5.33 -17.34 9.66
C GLY A 159 5.87 -17.70 8.26
N SER A 160 6.46 -16.71 7.62
CA SER A 160 7.18 -16.80 6.35
C SER A 160 8.28 -15.73 6.29
N GLU A 161 9.00 -15.66 5.19
CA GLU A 161 9.93 -14.55 4.92
C GLU A 161 9.21 -13.18 4.90
N SER A 162 7.94 -13.12 4.44
CA SER A 162 7.14 -11.90 4.51
C SER A 162 6.85 -11.49 5.96
N GLY A 163 6.39 -12.43 6.81
CA GLY A 163 6.18 -12.19 8.23
C GLY A 163 7.45 -11.72 8.93
N LEU A 164 8.60 -12.38 8.64
CA LEU A 164 9.90 -12.00 9.17
C LEU A 164 10.30 -10.57 8.76
N ARG A 165 10.06 -10.21 7.49
CA ARG A 165 10.29 -8.87 6.97
C ARG A 165 9.47 -7.83 7.72
N TYR A 166 8.17 -8.08 7.98
CA TYR A 166 7.32 -7.14 8.73
C TYR A 166 7.77 -6.96 10.17
N GLY A 167 8.24 -8.01 10.82
CA GLY A 167 8.85 -7.92 12.16
C GLY A 167 10.11 -7.06 12.16
N MET A 168 10.97 -7.19 11.15
CA MET A 168 12.14 -6.33 10.98
C MET A 168 11.76 -4.86 10.75
N GLN A 169 10.69 -4.56 9.99
CA GLN A 169 10.21 -3.18 9.84
C GLN A 169 9.78 -2.57 11.18
N THR A 170 9.10 -3.36 12.01
CA THR A 170 8.75 -2.91 13.37
C THR A 170 9.99 -2.63 14.21
N LEU A 171 11.00 -3.51 14.19
CA LEU A 171 12.26 -3.29 14.90
C LEU A 171 12.99 -2.03 14.39
N ARG A 172 13.00 -1.76 13.09
CA ARG A 172 13.55 -0.54 12.51
C ARG A 172 12.87 0.71 13.07
N GLN A 173 11.53 0.72 13.15
CA GLN A 173 10.78 1.83 13.75
C GLN A 173 11.13 2.03 15.23
N MET A 174 11.32 0.96 15.99
CA MET A 174 11.75 1.02 17.39
C MET A 174 13.15 1.66 17.52
N ILE A 175 14.11 1.19 16.73
CA ILE A 175 15.50 1.69 16.73
C ILE A 175 15.56 3.19 16.43
N ARG A 176 14.76 3.68 15.49
CA ARG A 176 14.69 5.11 15.13
C ARG A 176 14.29 5.99 16.32
N GLN A 177 13.45 5.48 17.22
CA GLN A 177 12.92 6.23 18.36
C GLN A 177 13.78 6.11 19.61
N THR A 178 14.37 4.95 19.86
CA THR A 178 15.00 4.62 21.13
C THR A 178 16.53 4.56 21.05
N SER A 179 17.08 4.63 19.84
CA SER A 179 18.51 4.42 19.62
C SER A 179 19.00 3.12 20.27
N ARG A 180 19.92 3.20 21.23
CA ARG A 180 20.56 2.03 21.86
C ARG A 180 19.79 1.39 23.01
N THR A 181 18.74 2.04 23.52
CA THR A 181 18.02 1.55 24.71
C THR A 181 16.60 1.15 24.35
N LEU A 182 16.37 -0.13 24.12
CA LEU A 182 15.06 -0.68 23.80
C LEU A 182 14.32 -1.10 25.07
N PRO A 183 13.01 -0.81 25.21
CA PRO A 183 12.22 -1.42 26.28
C PRO A 183 12.10 -2.93 26.05
N CYS A 184 12.12 -3.70 27.12
CA CYS A 184 11.80 -5.13 27.03
C CYS A 184 10.31 -5.29 26.74
N LEU A 185 9.97 -6.09 25.73
CA LEU A 185 8.60 -6.26 25.28
C LEU A 185 8.40 -7.54 24.49
N HIS A 186 7.12 -7.87 24.30
CA HIS A 186 6.65 -8.88 23.36
C HIS A 186 5.63 -8.25 22.41
N ILE A 187 5.79 -8.50 21.12
CA ILE A 187 4.83 -8.17 20.08
C ILE A 187 4.40 -9.46 19.39
N GLN A 188 3.08 -9.64 19.20
CA GLN A 188 2.51 -10.60 18.26
C GLN A 188 1.58 -9.84 17.32
N ASP A 189 1.79 -9.99 16.02
CA ASP A 189 1.17 -9.09 15.04
C ASP A 189 0.93 -9.77 13.69
N LYS A 190 -0.16 -9.38 13.03
CA LYS A 190 -0.55 -9.85 11.69
C LYS A 190 -1.46 -8.85 11.01
N PRO A 191 -1.48 -8.80 9.67
CA PRO A 191 -2.34 -7.90 8.93
C PRO A 191 -3.81 -8.32 8.93
N ALA A 192 -4.72 -7.34 8.87
CA ALA A 192 -6.14 -7.55 8.66
C ALA A 192 -6.48 -7.86 7.19
N PHE A 193 -5.84 -7.17 6.24
CA PHE A 193 -5.98 -7.43 4.81
C PHE A 193 -4.78 -8.20 4.25
N ALA A 194 -5.05 -9.19 3.41
CA ALA A 194 -4.00 -9.93 2.71
C ALA A 194 -3.24 -9.03 1.72
N VAL A 195 -3.97 -8.19 0.96
CA VAL A 195 -3.37 -7.21 0.06
C VAL A 195 -3.49 -5.81 0.67
N ARG A 196 -2.35 -5.14 0.78
CA ARG A 196 -2.20 -3.78 1.31
C ARG A 196 -1.47 -2.99 0.24
N ALA A 197 -2.27 -2.35 -0.61
CA ALA A 197 -1.79 -1.71 -1.82
C ALA A 197 -1.80 -0.19 -1.73
N TYR A 198 -0.94 0.44 -2.51
CA TYR A 198 -0.94 1.87 -2.76
C TYR A 198 -0.95 2.12 -4.27
N SER A 199 -1.82 3.01 -4.74
CA SER A 199 -1.89 3.44 -6.14
C SER A 199 -1.48 4.91 -6.25
N LEU A 200 -0.40 5.18 -6.97
CA LEU A 200 0.13 6.52 -7.20
C LEU A 200 -0.15 6.96 -8.63
N ASP A 201 -0.82 8.09 -8.78
CA ASP A 201 -0.99 8.74 -10.08
C ASP A 201 0.33 9.35 -10.56
N VAL A 202 0.85 8.84 -11.66
CA VAL A 202 2.10 9.32 -12.28
C VAL A 202 1.84 10.04 -13.60
N THR A 203 0.57 10.34 -13.90
CA THR A 203 0.17 10.90 -15.19
C THR A 203 -0.28 12.35 -15.11
N ARG A 204 -1.12 12.69 -14.12
CA ARG A 204 -1.85 13.97 -14.10
C ARG A 204 -0.97 15.15 -13.65
N GLY A 205 -0.18 15.68 -14.58
CA GLY A 205 0.64 16.88 -14.40
C GLY A 205 2.04 16.65 -13.85
N ARG A 206 2.38 15.42 -13.41
CA ARG A 206 3.71 15.12 -12.91
C ARG A 206 4.07 13.64 -13.08
N VAL A 207 5.25 13.39 -13.65
CA VAL A 207 5.92 12.09 -13.58
C VAL A 207 6.98 12.16 -12.48
N PRO A 208 6.92 11.35 -11.42
CA PRO A 208 7.91 11.38 -10.35
C PRO A 208 9.29 10.93 -10.85
N THR A 209 10.35 11.48 -10.25
CA THR A 209 11.71 11.01 -10.54
C THR A 209 11.97 9.62 -9.95
N MET A 210 12.90 8.86 -10.53
CA MET A 210 13.30 7.55 -10.00
C MET A 210 13.79 7.65 -8.54
N ALA A 211 14.50 8.72 -8.18
CA ALA A 211 14.93 8.96 -6.81
C ALA A 211 13.75 9.12 -5.84
N PHE A 212 12.66 9.75 -6.26
CA PHE A 212 11.44 9.83 -5.46
C PHE A 212 10.74 8.48 -5.37
N LEU A 213 10.60 7.75 -6.49
CA LEU A 213 9.93 6.46 -6.52
C LEU A 213 10.63 5.42 -5.65
N THR A 214 11.96 5.34 -5.69
CA THR A 214 12.72 4.43 -4.81
C THR A 214 12.58 4.79 -3.34
N TRP A 215 12.67 6.10 -2.99
CA TRP A 215 12.41 6.56 -1.63
C TRP A 215 10.99 6.22 -1.18
N PHE A 216 10.01 6.38 -2.07
CA PHE A 216 8.60 6.09 -1.76
C PHE A 216 8.35 4.60 -1.53
N ILE A 217 8.97 3.73 -2.32
CA ILE A 217 8.95 2.27 -2.12
C ILE A 217 9.57 1.91 -0.76
N ASP A 218 10.66 2.57 -0.34
CA ASP A 218 11.22 2.40 1.00
C ASP A 218 10.21 2.76 2.11
N GLN A 219 9.40 3.82 1.92
CA GLN A 219 8.32 4.16 2.85
C GLN A 219 7.22 3.11 2.84
N LEU A 220 6.77 2.66 1.67
CA LEU A 220 5.78 1.59 1.56
C LEU A 220 6.24 0.32 2.31
N ALA A 221 7.49 -0.08 2.15
CA ALA A 221 8.08 -1.22 2.84
C ALA A 221 8.10 -1.01 4.37
N LEU A 222 8.55 0.16 4.83
CA LEU A 222 8.63 0.49 6.27
C LEU A 222 7.26 0.41 6.95
N TYR A 223 6.21 0.82 6.24
CA TYR A 223 4.83 0.80 6.71
C TYR A 223 4.05 -0.46 6.30
N LYS A 224 4.76 -1.51 5.85
CA LYS A 224 4.25 -2.88 5.62
C LYS A 224 3.22 -3.02 4.49
N TYR A 225 3.30 -2.18 3.47
CA TYR A 225 2.60 -2.43 2.21
C TYR A 225 3.24 -3.61 1.48
N ASN A 226 2.43 -4.33 0.69
CA ASN A 226 2.90 -5.47 -0.11
C ASN A 226 2.51 -5.39 -1.60
N GLN A 227 1.83 -4.32 -2.01
CA GLN A 227 1.52 -4.08 -3.41
C GLN A 227 1.61 -2.58 -3.74
N PHE A 228 2.12 -2.26 -4.92
CA PHE A 228 2.21 -0.90 -5.45
C PHE A 228 1.69 -0.85 -6.88
N GLN A 229 0.93 0.19 -7.22
CA GLN A 229 0.42 0.44 -8.56
C GLN A 229 0.83 1.84 -9.00
N LEU A 230 1.39 1.96 -10.21
CA LEU A 230 1.61 3.22 -10.89
C LEU A 230 0.46 3.41 -11.88
N TYR A 231 -0.42 4.40 -11.61
CA TYR A 231 -1.52 4.71 -12.52
C TYR A 231 -1.00 5.49 -13.73
N VAL A 232 -1.17 4.90 -14.90
CA VAL A 232 -0.67 5.41 -16.18
C VAL A 232 -1.81 5.59 -17.18
N GLU A 233 -1.88 6.77 -17.82
CA GLU A 233 -2.68 7.04 -19.00
C GLU A 233 -1.77 7.19 -20.24
N HIS A 234 -0.82 8.12 -20.18
CA HIS A 234 0.12 8.46 -21.26
C HIS A 234 1.55 8.73 -20.77
N ALA A 235 1.80 8.52 -19.49
CA ALA A 235 3.09 8.80 -18.85
C ALA A 235 4.11 7.66 -18.98
N PHE A 236 3.87 6.71 -19.87
CA PHE A 236 4.83 5.68 -20.28
C PHE A 236 5.16 5.84 -21.77
N ALA A 237 6.41 5.54 -22.13
CA ALA A 237 6.94 5.71 -23.49
C ALA A 237 6.50 4.59 -24.44
N PHE A 238 5.18 4.39 -24.61
CA PHE A 238 4.65 3.44 -25.60
C PHE A 238 5.15 3.74 -27.00
N GLY A 239 5.56 2.72 -27.73
CA GLY A 239 6.15 2.85 -29.06
C GLY A 239 5.23 3.57 -30.06
N GLU A 240 3.93 3.22 -30.08
CA GLU A 240 2.93 3.82 -30.98
C GLU A 240 2.38 5.18 -30.49
N LEU A 241 2.63 5.58 -29.23
CA LEU A 241 2.10 6.82 -28.63
C LEU A 241 3.11 7.96 -28.57
N SER A 242 4.17 7.94 -29.39
CA SER A 242 5.21 8.97 -29.33
C SER A 242 4.69 10.39 -29.58
N GLU A 243 3.56 10.57 -30.27
CA GLU A 243 2.91 11.86 -30.46
C GLU A 243 2.28 12.38 -29.16
N ALA A 244 1.80 11.47 -28.26
CA ALA A 244 1.21 11.82 -26.99
C ALA A 244 2.25 12.22 -25.94
N TRP A 245 3.35 11.46 -25.80
CA TRP A 245 4.36 11.69 -24.77
C TRP A 245 5.58 12.51 -25.20
N ARG A 246 5.71 12.85 -26.50
CA ARG A 246 6.83 13.66 -27.00
C ARG A 246 6.87 15.03 -26.32
N GLY A 247 8.03 15.38 -25.77
CA GLY A 247 8.25 16.64 -25.06
C GLY A 247 7.84 16.62 -23.59
N THR A 248 7.45 15.42 -23.08
CA THR A 248 7.32 15.14 -21.66
C THR A 248 8.51 14.29 -21.20
N ASP A 249 8.49 13.86 -19.96
CA ASP A 249 9.51 12.95 -19.38
C ASP A 249 8.81 11.66 -18.90
N PRO A 250 8.37 10.78 -19.83
CA PRO A 250 7.63 9.58 -19.51
C PRO A 250 8.53 8.52 -18.87
N LEU A 251 7.95 7.61 -18.10
CA LEU A 251 8.63 6.39 -17.64
C LEU A 251 8.96 5.51 -18.86
N THR A 252 10.13 4.90 -18.84
CA THR A 252 10.61 3.99 -19.87
C THR A 252 10.45 2.52 -19.43
N ALA A 253 10.66 1.58 -20.37
CA ALA A 253 10.68 0.16 -20.06
C ALA A 253 11.78 -0.19 -19.03
N ASP A 254 12.96 0.43 -19.16
CA ASP A 254 14.07 0.23 -18.22
C ASP A 254 13.71 0.74 -16.81
N ASP A 255 13.00 1.89 -16.71
CA ASP A 255 12.53 2.43 -15.43
C ASP A 255 11.54 1.47 -14.77
N ILE A 256 10.58 0.93 -15.52
CA ILE A 256 9.57 0.01 -14.98
C ILE A 256 10.22 -1.29 -14.53
N MET A 257 11.10 -1.90 -15.34
CA MET A 257 11.79 -3.13 -14.96
C MET A 257 12.67 -2.93 -13.71
N PHE A 258 13.36 -1.78 -13.61
CA PHE A 258 14.11 -1.44 -12.41
C PHE A 258 13.20 -1.31 -11.18
N LEU A 259 12.05 -0.63 -11.30
CA LEU A 259 11.09 -0.46 -10.20
C LEU A 259 10.47 -1.79 -9.80
N ASP A 260 10.16 -2.68 -10.76
CA ASP A 260 9.62 -4.00 -10.50
C ASP A 260 10.61 -4.86 -9.69
N GLU A 261 11.89 -4.83 -10.06
CA GLU A 261 12.95 -5.50 -9.29
C GLU A 261 13.14 -4.87 -7.91
N TYR A 262 13.18 -3.54 -7.84
CA TYR A 262 13.32 -2.83 -6.57
C TYR A 262 12.16 -3.10 -5.61
N CYS A 263 10.91 -3.12 -6.10
CA CYS A 263 9.73 -3.53 -5.34
C CYS A 263 9.85 -4.97 -4.83
N ALA A 264 10.27 -5.91 -5.70
CA ALA A 264 10.41 -7.32 -5.34
C ALA A 264 11.41 -7.52 -4.20
N HIS A 265 12.55 -6.82 -4.22
CA HIS A 265 13.52 -6.83 -3.11
C HIS A 265 12.94 -6.33 -1.79
N HIS A 266 11.96 -5.43 -1.84
CA HIS A 266 11.23 -4.94 -0.67
C HIS A 266 10.04 -5.84 -0.26
N GLY A 267 9.76 -6.91 -1.04
CA GLY A 267 8.58 -7.77 -0.85
C GLY A 267 7.28 -7.08 -1.22
N ILE A 268 7.35 -6.17 -2.17
CA ILE A 268 6.22 -5.44 -2.73
C ILE A 268 6.02 -5.91 -4.18
N GLU A 269 4.80 -6.28 -4.52
CA GLU A 269 4.40 -6.59 -5.89
C GLU A 269 4.12 -5.28 -6.63
N LEU A 270 4.85 -4.99 -7.72
CA LEU A 270 4.51 -3.88 -8.61
C LEU A 270 3.46 -4.37 -9.61
N VAL A 271 2.23 -3.84 -9.53
CA VAL A 271 1.12 -4.23 -10.40
C VAL A 271 0.94 -3.16 -11.49
N PRO A 272 0.93 -3.52 -12.77
CA PRO A 272 0.61 -2.59 -13.85
C PRO A 272 -0.82 -2.05 -13.69
N SER A 273 -0.97 -0.73 -13.80
CA SER A 273 -2.24 -0.01 -13.78
C SER A 273 -2.28 0.94 -14.96
N LEU A 274 -3.12 0.65 -15.93
CA LEU A 274 -3.17 1.34 -17.21
C LEU A 274 -4.60 1.71 -17.57
N ALA A 275 -4.85 2.98 -17.87
CA ALA A 275 -6.08 3.40 -18.51
C ALA A 275 -6.14 2.81 -19.93
N THR A 276 -7.14 1.95 -20.18
CA THR A 276 -7.29 1.25 -21.46
C THR A 276 -8.63 1.54 -22.15
N PHE A 277 -9.51 2.32 -21.53
CA PHE A 277 -10.87 2.57 -22.03
C PHE A 277 -11.28 4.05 -21.90
N GLY A 278 -11.52 4.54 -20.66
CA GLY A 278 -11.64 5.95 -20.33
C GLY A 278 -10.27 6.63 -20.19
N HIS A 279 -10.25 7.92 -19.89
CA HIS A 279 -9.03 8.71 -19.61
C HIS A 279 -8.00 8.73 -20.75
N MET A 280 -8.47 8.66 -22.00
CA MET A 280 -7.61 8.60 -23.19
C MET A 280 -7.30 10.00 -23.79
N TYR A 281 -7.40 11.10 -23.01
CA TYR A 281 -7.28 12.48 -23.48
C TYR A 281 -6.06 12.71 -24.37
N MET A 282 -4.85 12.39 -23.90
CA MET A 282 -3.64 12.65 -24.69
C MET A 282 -3.52 11.70 -25.87
N ASN A 283 -3.97 10.46 -25.74
CA ASN A 283 -3.91 9.45 -26.78
C ASN A 283 -4.85 9.78 -27.95
N LEU A 284 -6.10 10.15 -27.65
CA LEU A 284 -7.13 10.44 -28.66
C LEU A 284 -6.99 11.82 -29.31
N ARG A 285 -6.09 12.67 -28.87
CA ARG A 285 -5.74 13.93 -29.54
C ARG A 285 -4.68 13.76 -30.62
N THR A 286 -3.98 12.63 -30.65
CA THR A 286 -2.98 12.35 -31.67
C THR A 286 -3.63 12.19 -33.05
N ARG A 287 -2.87 12.46 -34.10
CA ARG A 287 -3.39 12.31 -35.48
C ARG A 287 -3.72 10.88 -35.83
N GLU A 288 -2.94 9.96 -35.31
CA GLU A 288 -3.07 8.55 -35.62
C GLU A 288 -4.28 7.92 -34.89
N HIS A 289 -4.52 8.29 -33.60
CA HIS A 289 -5.48 7.59 -32.75
C HIS A 289 -6.81 8.30 -32.54
N ARG A 290 -6.96 9.59 -32.97
CA ARG A 290 -8.20 10.35 -32.78
C ARG A 290 -9.47 9.64 -33.30
N GLY A 291 -9.32 8.88 -34.39
CA GLY A 291 -10.41 8.09 -34.99
C GLY A 291 -10.88 6.90 -34.14
N LEU A 292 -10.21 6.59 -33.05
CA LEU A 292 -10.57 5.49 -32.15
C LEU A 292 -11.53 5.94 -31.02
N GLY A 293 -11.70 7.24 -30.81
CA GLY A 293 -12.56 7.78 -29.76
C GLY A 293 -14.02 7.90 -30.17
N GLU A 294 -14.88 8.11 -29.17
CA GLU A 294 -16.31 8.38 -29.36
C GLU A 294 -16.54 9.70 -30.14
N PHE A 295 -15.71 10.74 -29.92
CA PHE A 295 -15.83 12.06 -30.53
C PHE A 295 -14.52 12.49 -31.22
N PRO A 296 -14.13 11.87 -32.35
CA PRO A 296 -12.89 12.21 -33.05
C PRO A 296 -12.84 13.64 -33.60
N GLU A 297 -13.99 14.27 -33.82
CA GLU A 297 -14.14 15.66 -34.22
C GLU A 297 -13.68 16.65 -33.15
N ASP A 298 -13.71 16.27 -31.89
CA ASP A 298 -13.30 17.12 -30.77
C ASP A 298 -11.79 17.00 -30.44
N ALA A 299 -11.04 16.19 -31.18
CA ALA A 299 -9.61 15.95 -30.90
C ALA A 299 -8.75 17.22 -30.84
N ASP A 300 -9.07 18.24 -31.63
CA ASP A 300 -8.35 19.51 -31.64
C ASP A 300 -8.98 20.58 -30.72
N ARG A 301 -10.12 20.30 -30.11
CA ARG A 301 -10.78 21.20 -29.16
C ARG A 301 -9.93 21.35 -27.90
N PRO A 302 -9.70 22.58 -27.39
CA PRO A 302 -9.13 22.76 -26.07
C PRO A 302 -10.16 22.36 -24.98
N PHE A 303 -9.73 21.56 -24.05
CA PHE A 303 -10.52 21.17 -22.89
C PHE A 303 -9.87 21.70 -21.61
N SER A 304 -10.68 22.21 -20.68
CA SER A 304 -10.23 22.50 -19.32
C SER A 304 -9.80 21.21 -18.60
N PHE A 305 -9.13 21.32 -17.48
CA PHE A 305 -8.77 20.14 -16.67
C PHE A 305 -9.99 19.31 -16.28
N ILE A 306 -11.10 19.96 -15.90
CA ILE A 306 -12.35 19.28 -15.53
C ILE A 306 -12.93 18.52 -16.72
N GLU A 307 -13.07 19.19 -17.87
CA GLU A 307 -13.60 18.55 -19.08
C GLU A 307 -12.76 17.36 -19.55
N ARG A 308 -11.42 17.35 -19.29
CA ARG A 308 -10.56 16.21 -19.63
C ARG A 308 -10.90 14.94 -18.85
N MET A 309 -11.38 15.09 -17.62
CA MET A 309 -11.78 13.97 -16.78
C MET A 309 -13.09 13.34 -17.25
N GLU A 310 -13.96 14.12 -17.91
CA GLU A 310 -15.30 13.71 -18.34
C GLU A 310 -15.37 13.21 -19.79
N HIS A 311 -14.26 13.29 -20.54
CA HIS A 311 -14.23 12.99 -21.96
C HIS A 311 -13.10 12.03 -22.33
N HIS A 312 -13.06 11.64 -23.61
CA HIS A 312 -12.00 10.83 -24.24
C HIS A 312 -12.06 9.35 -23.89
N THR A 313 -13.25 8.76 -24.13
CA THR A 313 -13.47 7.31 -24.10
C THR A 313 -13.23 6.71 -25.49
N LEU A 314 -12.63 5.53 -25.55
CA LEU A 314 -12.52 4.75 -26.78
C LEU A 314 -13.91 4.32 -27.28
N ASN A 315 -14.11 4.31 -28.60
CA ASN A 315 -15.31 3.78 -29.23
C ASN A 315 -15.30 2.25 -29.15
N ALA A 316 -16.06 1.69 -28.23
CA ALA A 316 -16.14 0.24 -28.00
C ALA A 316 -16.78 -0.55 -29.16
N ALA A 317 -17.50 0.11 -30.08
CA ALA A 317 -18.02 -0.55 -31.28
C ALA A 317 -16.99 -0.64 -32.43
N ASN A 318 -15.81 -0.01 -32.28
CA ASN A 318 -14.77 -0.02 -33.28
C ASN A 318 -13.72 -1.10 -32.98
N PRO A 319 -13.57 -2.17 -33.83
CA PRO A 319 -12.59 -3.22 -33.58
C PRO A 319 -11.14 -2.71 -33.44
N LYS A 320 -10.80 -1.58 -34.11
CA LYS A 320 -9.48 -0.98 -33.98
C LYS A 320 -9.20 -0.40 -32.60
N SER A 321 -10.24 0.00 -31.86
CA SER A 321 -10.11 0.46 -30.47
C SER A 321 -9.76 -0.71 -29.55
N HIS A 322 -10.34 -1.88 -29.78
CA HIS A 322 -10.01 -3.14 -29.08
C HIS A 322 -8.56 -3.55 -29.37
N ASP A 323 -8.17 -3.57 -30.65
CA ASP A 323 -6.79 -3.89 -31.05
C ASP A 323 -5.78 -2.92 -30.43
N PHE A 324 -6.10 -1.62 -30.39
CA PHE A 324 -5.25 -0.58 -29.82
C PHE A 324 -5.03 -0.82 -28.32
N ALA A 325 -6.09 -0.95 -27.53
CA ALA A 325 -6.01 -1.20 -26.09
C ALA A 325 -5.26 -2.50 -25.78
N SER A 326 -5.51 -3.57 -26.57
CA SER A 326 -4.80 -4.83 -26.44
C SER A 326 -3.29 -4.69 -26.72
N ARG A 327 -2.88 -3.92 -27.72
CA ARG A 327 -1.44 -3.68 -27.99
C ARG A 327 -0.76 -2.92 -26.85
N LEU A 328 -1.43 -1.94 -26.22
CA LEU A 328 -0.87 -1.26 -25.04
C LEU A 328 -0.64 -2.24 -23.89
N ILE A 329 -1.59 -3.13 -23.64
CA ILE A 329 -1.43 -4.20 -22.62
C ILE A 329 -0.27 -5.12 -23.01
N GLU A 330 -0.19 -5.53 -24.28
CA GLU A 330 0.85 -6.43 -24.77
C GLU A 330 2.27 -5.86 -24.68
N GLU A 331 2.43 -4.54 -24.84
CA GLU A 331 3.70 -3.85 -24.69
C GLU A 331 4.06 -3.67 -23.21
N TYR A 332 3.09 -3.35 -22.35
CA TYR A 332 3.34 -2.97 -20.96
C TYR A 332 3.46 -4.18 -20.01
N ALA A 333 2.59 -5.17 -20.13
CA ALA A 333 2.53 -6.31 -19.22
C ALA A 333 3.84 -7.10 -19.06
N PRO A 334 4.66 -7.32 -20.12
CA PRO A 334 5.90 -8.08 -19.98
C PRO A 334 6.97 -7.44 -19.08
N LEU A 335 6.81 -6.16 -18.72
CA LEU A 335 7.76 -5.42 -17.90
C LEU A 335 7.62 -5.74 -16.40
N PHE A 336 6.59 -6.50 -16.02
CA PHE A 336 6.22 -6.77 -14.63
C PHE A 336 6.27 -8.26 -14.32
N ARG A 337 6.66 -8.59 -13.09
CA ARG A 337 6.56 -9.94 -12.51
C ARG A 337 5.15 -10.27 -12.04
N SER A 338 4.32 -9.24 -11.79
CA SER A 338 2.95 -9.40 -11.32
C SER A 338 2.12 -10.28 -12.24
N ARG A 339 1.24 -11.06 -11.64
CA ARG A 339 0.20 -11.80 -12.36
C ARG A 339 -1.14 -11.05 -12.38
N SER A 340 -1.23 -9.91 -11.75
CA SER A 340 -2.39 -9.02 -11.77
C SER A 340 -2.16 -7.87 -12.74
N PHE A 341 -3.22 -7.37 -13.38
CA PHE A 341 -3.19 -6.21 -14.25
C PHE A 341 -4.46 -5.38 -14.07
N ASN A 342 -4.32 -4.12 -13.65
CA ASN A 342 -5.43 -3.17 -13.57
C ASN A 342 -5.63 -2.52 -14.93
N ILE A 343 -6.75 -2.84 -15.59
CA ILE A 343 -7.10 -2.33 -16.92
C ILE A 343 -7.81 -0.97 -16.88
N GLY A 344 -7.98 -0.36 -15.70
CA GLY A 344 -8.75 0.87 -15.55
C GLY A 344 -10.25 0.62 -15.71
N GLY A 345 -10.83 1.14 -16.79
CA GLY A 345 -12.23 0.92 -17.16
C GLY A 345 -13.24 1.81 -16.44
N ASP A 346 -12.75 2.77 -15.66
CA ASP A 346 -13.51 3.79 -14.93
C ASP A 346 -13.95 4.95 -15.84
N GLU A 347 -14.94 5.67 -15.38
CA GLU A 347 -15.37 6.99 -15.90
C GLU A 347 -15.51 7.06 -17.43
N THR A 348 -16.07 6.01 -18.04
CA THR A 348 -16.31 5.96 -19.49
C THR A 348 -17.51 6.80 -19.90
N PHE A 349 -17.47 8.12 -19.60
CA PHE A 349 -18.62 9.03 -19.71
C PHE A 349 -19.12 9.24 -21.14
N ASP A 350 -18.24 9.17 -22.13
CA ASP A 350 -18.61 9.35 -23.55
C ASP A 350 -19.23 8.09 -24.17
N LEU A 351 -19.07 6.92 -23.54
CA LEU A 351 -19.50 5.65 -24.08
C LEU A 351 -21.01 5.62 -24.40
N GLY A 352 -21.34 5.22 -25.62
CA GLY A 352 -22.72 5.18 -26.08
C GLY A 352 -23.32 6.56 -26.42
N ARG A 353 -22.50 7.60 -26.54
CA ARG A 353 -22.97 8.97 -26.87
C ARG A 353 -22.45 9.50 -28.21
N GLY A 354 -21.39 8.91 -28.75
CA GLY A 354 -20.71 9.34 -29.95
C GLY A 354 -20.84 8.35 -31.10
N ARG A 355 -19.69 7.92 -31.62
CA ARG A 355 -19.61 7.03 -32.81
C ARG A 355 -20.14 5.64 -32.58
N SER A 356 -20.03 5.11 -31.37
CA SER A 356 -20.54 3.79 -31.02
C SER A 356 -22.04 3.63 -31.32
N VAL A 357 -22.84 4.71 -31.19
CA VAL A 357 -24.27 4.70 -31.53
C VAL A 357 -24.50 4.42 -33.01
N GLN A 358 -23.59 4.87 -33.87
CA GLN A 358 -23.67 4.69 -35.32
C GLN A 358 -23.07 3.35 -35.75
N ASP A 359 -21.98 2.95 -35.11
CA ASP A 359 -21.21 1.76 -35.47
C ASP A 359 -21.86 0.48 -34.93
N SER A 360 -22.63 0.57 -33.82
CA SER A 360 -23.41 -0.54 -33.25
C SER A 360 -24.85 -0.12 -32.89
N PRO A 361 -25.71 0.09 -33.90
CA PRO A 361 -27.08 0.56 -33.67
C PRO A 361 -27.87 -0.42 -32.79
N GLY A 362 -28.40 0.08 -31.67
CA GLY A 362 -29.24 -0.69 -30.76
C GLY A 362 -28.48 -1.38 -29.63
N ALA A 363 -27.16 -1.40 -29.63
CA ALA A 363 -26.40 -1.87 -28.47
C ALA A 363 -26.58 -0.91 -27.29
N SER A 364 -26.80 -1.45 -26.09
CA SER A 364 -26.83 -0.67 -24.86
C SER A 364 -25.41 -0.26 -24.45
N ARG A 365 -25.31 0.76 -23.60
CA ARG A 365 -24.03 1.18 -22.99
C ARG A 365 -23.40 0.02 -22.22
N ASP A 366 -24.20 -0.75 -21.51
CA ASP A 366 -23.76 -1.89 -20.69
C ASP A 366 -23.16 -3.00 -21.55
N GLU A 367 -23.80 -3.33 -22.69
CA GLU A 367 -23.28 -4.32 -23.64
C GLU A 367 -21.96 -3.86 -24.27
N LEU A 368 -21.89 -2.61 -24.73
CA LEU A 368 -20.66 -2.02 -25.28
C LEU A 368 -19.51 -2.06 -24.26
N TYR A 369 -19.80 -1.69 -23.02
CA TYR A 369 -18.82 -1.72 -21.93
C TYR A 369 -18.33 -3.15 -21.67
N ALA A 370 -19.28 -4.07 -21.46
CA ALA A 370 -18.95 -5.45 -21.11
C ALA A 370 -18.19 -6.17 -22.22
N ASP A 371 -18.55 -5.95 -23.48
CA ASP A 371 -17.87 -6.59 -24.61
C ASP A 371 -16.44 -6.08 -24.75
N PHE A 372 -16.21 -4.76 -24.57
CA PHE A 372 -14.87 -4.19 -24.58
C PHE A 372 -14.00 -4.77 -23.43
N VAL A 373 -14.53 -4.80 -22.20
CA VAL A 373 -13.82 -5.37 -21.04
C VAL A 373 -13.53 -6.86 -21.22
N LYS A 374 -14.46 -7.64 -21.81
CA LYS A 374 -14.23 -9.09 -22.09
C LYS A 374 -13.06 -9.31 -23.02
N ASP A 375 -12.91 -8.47 -24.05
CA ASP A 375 -11.78 -8.58 -24.99
C ASP A 375 -10.45 -8.28 -24.30
N LEU A 376 -10.40 -7.25 -23.44
CA LEU A 376 -9.21 -6.97 -22.64
C LEU A 376 -8.90 -8.11 -21.66
N CYS A 377 -9.91 -8.67 -21.00
CA CYS A 377 -9.73 -9.84 -20.15
C CYS A 377 -9.21 -11.06 -20.94
N SER A 378 -9.68 -11.25 -22.18
CA SER A 378 -9.17 -12.30 -23.06
C SER A 378 -7.69 -12.10 -23.41
N THR A 379 -7.28 -10.85 -23.70
CA THR A 379 -5.88 -10.50 -23.94
C THR A 379 -5.01 -10.83 -22.73
N LEU A 380 -5.45 -10.51 -21.52
CA LEU A 380 -4.76 -10.85 -20.27
C LEU A 380 -4.71 -12.36 -20.02
N ALA A 381 -5.82 -13.06 -20.24
CA ALA A 381 -5.91 -14.51 -20.04
C ALA A 381 -4.93 -15.29 -20.93
N HIS A 382 -4.72 -14.86 -22.18
CA HIS A 382 -3.70 -15.44 -23.07
C HIS A 382 -2.28 -15.34 -22.51
N ARG A 383 -2.04 -14.40 -21.58
CA ARG A 383 -0.76 -14.21 -20.88
C ARG A 383 -0.75 -14.81 -19.46
N GLY A 384 -1.85 -15.42 -19.02
CA GLY A 384 -2.02 -15.98 -17.68
C GLY A 384 -2.11 -14.89 -16.60
N LEU A 385 -2.58 -13.68 -16.95
CA LEU A 385 -2.75 -12.55 -16.05
C LEU A 385 -4.19 -12.44 -15.56
N GLN A 386 -4.36 -11.95 -14.33
CA GLN A 386 -5.63 -11.74 -13.66
C GLN A 386 -6.07 -10.28 -13.81
N PRO A 387 -7.26 -10.01 -14.37
CA PRO A 387 -7.75 -8.65 -14.54
C PRO A 387 -8.19 -8.03 -13.21
N MET A 388 -7.88 -6.74 -13.05
CA MET A 388 -8.46 -5.84 -12.06
C MET A 388 -9.14 -4.69 -12.79
N LEU A 389 -10.25 -4.17 -12.25
CA LEU A 389 -11.10 -3.15 -12.88
C LEU A 389 -11.63 -2.20 -11.81
N TRP A 390 -11.63 -0.89 -12.07
CA TRP A 390 -12.37 0.05 -11.24
C TRP A 390 -13.88 -0.17 -11.35
N ALA A 391 -14.57 -0.21 -10.21
CA ALA A 391 -15.90 -0.81 -10.13
C ALA A 391 -17.06 0.15 -10.38
N ASP A 392 -16.82 1.44 -10.58
CA ASP A 392 -17.84 2.50 -10.67
C ASP A 392 -18.89 2.20 -11.74
N ILE A 393 -18.49 1.91 -12.98
CA ILE A 393 -19.41 1.62 -14.10
C ILE A 393 -20.23 0.36 -13.82
N ALA A 394 -19.59 -0.68 -13.27
CA ALA A 394 -20.28 -1.93 -12.93
C ALA A 394 -21.27 -1.75 -11.74
N LEU A 395 -21.04 -0.77 -10.87
CA LEU A 395 -21.93 -0.45 -9.74
C LEU A 395 -23.06 0.50 -10.12
N GLU A 396 -22.91 1.31 -11.18
CA GLU A 396 -24.00 2.16 -11.69
C GLU A 396 -25.22 1.32 -12.13
N ASN A 397 -24.97 0.16 -12.74
CA ASN A 397 -26.01 -0.74 -13.21
C ASN A 397 -25.65 -2.20 -12.87
N PRO A 398 -26.44 -2.89 -12.01
CA PRO A 398 -26.21 -4.30 -11.70
C PRO A 398 -26.18 -5.22 -12.92
N HIS A 399 -26.88 -4.88 -14.01
CA HIS A 399 -26.84 -5.64 -15.25
C HIS A 399 -25.46 -5.62 -15.91
N THR A 400 -24.73 -4.51 -15.85
CA THR A 400 -23.35 -4.45 -16.34
C THR A 400 -22.48 -5.47 -15.62
N MET A 401 -22.60 -5.55 -14.29
CA MET A 401 -21.83 -6.48 -13.48
C MET A 401 -22.12 -7.94 -13.86
N ASP A 402 -23.38 -8.29 -14.17
CA ASP A 402 -23.77 -9.64 -14.60
C ASP A 402 -23.14 -10.02 -15.95
N LEU A 403 -22.86 -9.05 -16.81
CA LEU A 403 -22.24 -9.27 -18.12
C LEU A 403 -20.71 -9.46 -18.05
N LEU A 404 -20.06 -9.00 -16.99
CA LEU A 404 -18.60 -9.05 -16.84
C LEU A 404 -18.09 -10.46 -16.45
N PRO A 405 -16.88 -10.87 -16.87
CA PRO A 405 -16.22 -12.09 -16.39
C PRO A 405 -16.18 -12.15 -14.86
N GLY A 406 -16.37 -13.36 -14.32
CA GLY A 406 -16.48 -13.56 -12.86
C GLY A 406 -15.17 -13.49 -12.09
N ASP A 407 -14.05 -13.60 -12.77
CA ASP A 407 -12.69 -13.65 -12.21
C ASP A 407 -12.02 -12.28 -12.07
N ILE A 408 -12.69 -11.19 -12.49
CA ILE A 408 -12.20 -9.83 -12.34
C ILE A 408 -12.16 -9.44 -10.85
N THR A 409 -11.05 -8.91 -10.38
CA THR A 409 -10.96 -8.25 -9.08
C THR A 409 -11.51 -6.83 -9.18
N MET A 410 -12.60 -6.56 -8.45
CA MET A 410 -13.28 -5.27 -8.47
C MET A 410 -12.60 -4.29 -7.51
N LEU A 411 -12.11 -3.16 -8.03
CA LEU A 411 -11.52 -2.06 -7.26
C LEU A 411 -12.62 -1.05 -6.94
N ASN A 412 -13.16 -1.16 -5.73
CA ASN A 412 -14.34 -0.37 -5.30
C ASN A 412 -13.89 0.91 -4.59
N TRP A 413 -13.85 2.01 -5.33
CA TRP A 413 -13.40 3.29 -4.82
C TRP A 413 -14.53 4.16 -4.29
N MET A 414 -14.31 4.78 -3.14
CA MET A 414 -15.15 5.80 -2.51
C MET A 414 -14.26 6.71 -1.68
N TYR A 415 -14.28 8.01 -1.95
CA TYR A 415 -13.31 8.96 -1.40
C TYR A 415 -13.89 9.88 -0.32
N GLU A 416 -15.21 9.98 -0.23
CA GLU A 416 -15.84 10.76 0.82
C GLU A 416 -15.78 10.02 2.16
N PRO A 417 -15.69 10.76 3.30
CA PRO A 417 -15.75 10.16 4.62
C PRO A 417 -17.03 9.36 4.87
N ASP A 418 -18.18 9.82 4.34
CA ASP A 418 -19.44 9.10 4.41
C ASP A 418 -19.54 8.12 3.23
N ILE A 419 -19.07 6.89 3.47
CA ILE A 419 -19.07 5.82 2.47
C ILE A 419 -20.45 5.19 2.31
N ASP A 420 -20.75 4.73 1.10
CA ASP A 420 -21.93 3.91 0.83
C ASP A 420 -21.57 2.41 0.94
N GLU A 421 -21.75 1.84 2.12
CA GLU A 421 -21.48 0.41 2.36
C GLU A 421 -22.27 -0.52 1.43
N SER A 422 -23.42 -0.07 0.87
CA SER A 422 -24.21 -0.91 -0.03
C SER A 422 -23.46 -1.28 -1.32
N LYS A 423 -22.53 -0.44 -1.78
CA LYS A 423 -21.68 -0.73 -2.93
C LYS A 423 -20.73 -1.90 -2.64
N ILE A 424 -20.14 -1.95 -1.44
CA ILE A 424 -19.27 -3.05 -1.00
C ILE A 424 -20.09 -4.34 -0.86
N GLN A 425 -21.26 -4.23 -0.24
CA GLN A 425 -22.19 -5.35 -0.07
C GLN A 425 -22.67 -5.91 -1.42
N THR A 426 -22.94 -5.05 -2.40
CA THR A 426 -23.39 -5.47 -3.74
C THR A 426 -22.37 -6.37 -4.41
N ILE A 427 -21.11 -5.99 -4.45
CA ILE A 427 -20.02 -6.81 -5.04
C ILE A 427 -19.88 -8.13 -4.27
N ALA A 428 -19.87 -8.08 -2.94
CA ALA A 428 -19.75 -9.26 -2.08
C ALA A 428 -20.93 -10.25 -2.28
N SER A 429 -22.16 -9.74 -2.42
CA SER A 429 -23.36 -10.56 -2.61
C SER A 429 -23.35 -11.35 -3.92
N GLN A 430 -22.60 -10.89 -4.91
CA GLN A 430 -22.38 -11.60 -6.18
C GLN A 430 -21.19 -12.56 -6.12
N GLY A 431 -20.55 -12.74 -4.97
CA GLY A 431 -19.40 -13.63 -4.79
C GLY A 431 -18.14 -13.19 -5.56
N ARG A 432 -18.03 -11.90 -5.90
CA ARG A 432 -16.89 -11.37 -6.65
C ARG A 432 -15.78 -10.94 -5.70
N ARG A 433 -14.53 -11.12 -6.12
CA ARG A 433 -13.37 -10.57 -5.44
C ARG A 433 -13.41 -9.05 -5.49
N GLN A 434 -13.13 -8.41 -4.35
CA GLN A 434 -13.04 -6.95 -4.32
C GLN A 434 -11.92 -6.47 -3.41
N PHE A 435 -11.36 -5.32 -3.78
CA PHE A 435 -10.53 -4.49 -2.92
C PHE A 435 -11.26 -3.18 -2.66
N VAL A 436 -11.22 -2.70 -1.43
CA VAL A 436 -11.75 -1.38 -1.09
C VAL A 436 -10.68 -0.31 -1.33
N CYS A 437 -11.06 0.80 -1.97
CA CYS A 437 -10.11 1.79 -2.43
C CYS A 437 -10.42 3.18 -1.83
N PRO A 438 -9.91 3.48 -0.62
CA PRO A 438 -9.92 4.84 -0.06
C PRO A 438 -8.87 5.72 -0.72
N ALA A 439 -8.86 7.02 -0.38
CA ALA A 439 -7.90 7.97 -0.92
C ALA A 439 -7.19 8.80 0.14
N VAL A 440 -5.99 9.28 -0.21
CA VAL A 440 -5.24 10.28 0.59
C VAL A 440 -5.84 11.68 0.49
N ARG A 441 -6.79 11.93 -0.44
CA ARG A 441 -7.51 13.18 -0.67
C ARG A 441 -6.58 14.38 -0.95
N ALA A 442 -5.55 14.14 -1.79
CA ALA A 442 -4.53 15.12 -2.12
C ALA A 442 -4.83 15.91 -3.41
N TRP A 443 -5.72 15.41 -4.29
CA TRP A 443 -6.03 16.03 -5.57
C TRP A 443 -6.70 17.39 -5.41
N SER A 444 -6.51 18.28 -6.36
CA SER A 444 -7.07 19.64 -6.40
C SER A 444 -6.70 20.53 -5.20
N ARG A 445 -5.68 20.20 -4.42
CA ARG A 445 -5.33 20.88 -3.18
C ARG A 445 -3.83 21.06 -3.05
N PHE A 446 -3.41 22.13 -2.38
CA PHE A 446 -2.01 22.30 -1.97
C PHE A 446 -1.65 21.44 -0.75
N PHE A 447 -2.61 21.23 0.14
CA PHE A 447 -2.51 20.35 1.29
C PHE A 447 -3.63 19.33 1.24
N PRO A 448 -3.35 18.03 1.47
CA PRO A 448 -4.37 17.00 1.55
C PRO A 448 -5.40 17.27 2.65
N ASP A 449 -6.64 16.85 2.44
CA ASP A 449 -7.67 16.80 3.47
C ASP A 449 -7.38 15.62 4.42
N TYR A 450 -6.55 15.87 5.43
CA TYR A 450 -6.07 14.83 6.34
C TYR A 450 -7.18 14.22 7.20
N ASP A 451 -8.11 15.04 7.68
CA ASP A 451 -9.23 14.56 8.50
C ASP A 451 -10.18 13.68 7.67
N GLY A 452 -10.51 14.13 6.46
CA GLY A 452 -11.31 13.35 5.52
C GLY A 452 -10.61 12.06 5.10
N ALA A 453 -9.31 12.09 4.83
CA ALA A 453 -8.51 10.92 4.47
C ALA A 453 -8.46 9.89 5.60
N TRP A 454 -8.27 10.33 6.86
CA TRP A 454 -8.32 9.45 8.02
C TRP A 454 -9.65 8.73 8.17
N LEU A 455 -10.76 9.48 8.16
CA LEU A 455 -12.11 8.91 8.29
C LEU A 455 -12.47 7.99 7.13
N ASN A 456 -12.11 8.37 5.90
CA ASN A 456 -12.36 7.58 4.71
C ASN A 456 -11.59 6.24 4.76
N THR A 457 -10.29 6.26 5.02
CA THR A 457 -9.48 5.04 5.10
C THR A 457 -9.96 4.09 6.19
N TYR A 458 -10.32 4.62 7.36
CA TYR A 458 -10.84 3.83 8.46
C TYR A 458 -12.19 3.17 8.12
N ARG A 459 -13.15 3.95 7.63
CA ARG A 459 -14.49 3.44 7.31
C ARG A 459 -14.45 2.42 6.17
N MET A 460 -13.65 2.69 5.14
CA MET A 460 -13.44 1.75 4.04
C MET A 460 -12.84 0.44 4.51
N ALA A 461 -11.84 0.48 5.40
CA ALA A 461 -11.24 -0.74 5.96
C ALA A 461 -12.25 -1.55 6.78
N VAL A 462 -12.98 -0.92 7.69
CA VAL A 462 -13.98 -1.60 8.53
C VAL A 462 -15.09 -2.22 7.69
N ALA A 463 -15.63 -1.48 6.72
CA ALA A 463 -16.66 -1.99 5.83
C ALA A 463 -16.11 -3.09 4.90
N GLY A 464 -14.90 -2.93 4.38
CA GLY A 464 -14.22 -3.96 3.57
C GLY A 464 -14.11 -5.29 4.30
N LEU A 465 -13.62 -5.27 5.53
CA LEU A 465 -13.52 -6.49 6.36
C LEU A 465 -14.88 -7.09 6.70
N LYS A 466 -15.88 -6.26 6.99
CA LYS A 466 -17.25 -6.70 7.26
C LYS A 466 -17.86 -7.50 6.09
N TYR A 467 -17.54 -7.13 4.86
CA TYR A 467 -18.06 -7.77 3.65
C TYR A 467 -17.03 -8.64 2.92
N GLY A 468 -15.92 -9.00 3.57
CA GLY A 468 -14.95 -9.96 3.07
C GLY A 468 -14.08 -9.48 1.89
N ALA A 469 -13.80 -8.18 1.81
CA ALA A 469 -12.82 -7.67 0.86
C ALA A 469 -11.43 -8.26 1.15
N GLU A 470 -10.73 -8.71 0.11
CA GLU A 470 -9.41 -9.36 0.24
C GLU A 470 -8.27 -8.34 0.38
N GLY A 471 -8.47 -7.12 -0.11
CA GLY A 471 -7.45 -6.09 -0.13
C GLY A 471 -7.98 -4.68 0.08
N MET A 472 -7.04 -3.79 0.36
CA MET A 472 -7.24 -2.36 0.44
C MET A 472 -6.19 -1.65 -0.41
N VAL A 473 -6.63 -0.76 -1.31
CA VAL A 473 -5.75 0.05 -2.18
C VAL A 473 -5.92 1.52 -1.81
N VAL A 474 -4.94 2.11 -1.18
CA VAL A 474 -4.92 3.55 -0.91
C VAL A 474 -4.57 4.28 -2.20
N THR A 475 -5.45 5.15 -2.69
CA THR A 475 -5.24 5.89 -3.94
C THR A 475 -4.72 7.30 -3.68
N ASP A 476 -3.82 7.75 -4.53
CA ASP A 476 -3.20 9.09 -4.48
C ASP A 476 -3.26 9.71 -5.87
N TRP A 477 -4.30 10.52 -6.10
CA TRP A 477 -4.62 11.13 -7.38
C TRP A 477 -3.98 12.50 -7.54
N GLY A 478 -3.59 12.82 -8.77
CA GLY A 478 -2.98 14.07 -9.15
C GLY A 478 -3.88 15.00 -9.97
N ASP A 479 -5.19 14.82 -9.92
CA ASP A 479 -6.16 15.57 -10.70
C ASP A 479 -5.88 17.07 -10.67
N TYR A 480 -6.12 17.74 -11.81
CA TYR A 480 -5.91 19.17 -12.00
C TYR A 480 -4.46 19.65 -11.86
N GLY A 481 -3.50 18.81 -12.24
CA GLY A 481 -2.11 19.20 -12.39
C GLY A 481 -1.17 18.82 -11.27
N HIS A 482 -1.63 18.05 -10.29
CA HIS A 482 -0.81 17.50 -9.21
C HIS A 482 0.00 18.58 -8.46
N VAL A 483 -0.69 19.62 -8.01
CA VAL A 483 -0.09 20.88 -7.50
C VAL A 483 0.53 20.76 -6.12
N ASN A 484 0.19 19.74 -5.34
CA ASN A 484 0.74 19.51 -4.00
C ASN A 484 2.19 18.99 -4.04
N ASP A 485 2.90 19.13 -2.94
CA ASP A 485 4.16 18.40 -2.74
C ASP A 485 3.85 16.92 -2.45
N PRO A 486 4.42 15.97 -3.20
CA PRO A 486 4.11 14.54 -3.04
C PRO A 486 4.48 13.97 -1.66
N ARG A 487 5.39 14.63 -0.92
CA ARG A 487 5.73 14.24 0.45
C ARG A 487 4.59 14.50 1.43
N LEU A 488 3.63 15.37 1.08
CA LEU A 488 2.44 15.62 1.88
C LEU A 488 1.43 14.46 1.81
N SER A 489 1.59 13.50 0.90
CA SER A 489 0.81 12.27 0.87
C SER A 489 1.27 11.21 1.89
N VAL A 490 2.45 11.37 2.51
CA VAL A 490 2.96 10.42 3.52
C VAL A 490 2.00 10.20 4.69
N PRO A 491 1.31 11.22 5.25
CA PRO A 491 0.28 10.97 6.26
C PRO A 491 -0.84 10.04 5.79
N GLY A 492 -1.35 10.25 4.56
CA GLY A 492 -2.35 9.37 3.95
C GLY A 492 -1.85 7.93 3.75
N LEU A 493 -0.57 7.77 3.37
CA LEU A 493 0.09 6.47 3.34
C LEU A 493 0.10 5.83 4.74
N CYS A 494 0.43 6.57 5.80
CA CYS A 494 0.41 6.07 7.17
C CYS A 494 -1.00 5.70 7.65
N TYR A 495 -2.02 6.50 7.30
CA TYR A 495 -3.43 6.19 7.59
C TYR A 495 -3.85 4.87 6.94
N GLY A 496 -3.51 4.71 5.66
CA GLY A 496 -3.77 3.48 4.93
C GLY A 496 -3.05 2.28 5.53
N ALA A 497 -1.78 2.42 5.86
CA ALA A 497 -0.99 1.38 6.51
C ALA A 497 -1.63 0.91 7.83
N GLN A 498 -2.02 1.86 8.69
CA GLN A 498 -2.69 1.57 9.96
C GLN A 498 -3.98 0.79 9.74
N ASN A 499 -4.83 1.27 8.83
CA ASN A 499 -6.15 0.71 8.64
C ASN A 499 -6.16 -0.60 7.83
N ALA A 500 -5.20 -0.79 6.92
CA ALA A 500 -5.06 -2.05 6.19
C ALA A 500 -4.44 -3.16 7.05
N TRP A 501 -3.64 -2.79 8.03
CA TRP A 501 -2.98 -3.73 8.93
C TRP A 501 -3.82 -4.04 10.18
N ASN A 502 -4.21 -3.00 10.92
CA ASN A 502 -4.92 -3.12 12.19
C ASN A 502 -5.95 -1.96 12.32
N PRO A 503 -7.16 -2.10 11.75
CA PRO A 503 -8.18 -1.07 11.76
C PRO A 503 -8.88 -0.96 13.12
N VAL A 504 -8.14 -0.60 14.16
CA VAL A 504 -8.71 -0.24 15.46
C VAL A 504 -9.09 1.23 15.45
N ALA A 505 -10.13 1.59 16.23
CA ALA A 505 -10.50 2.98 16.40
C ALA A 505 -9.39 3.71 17.18
N ILE A 506 -8.56 4.45 16.46
CA ILE A 506 -7.55 5.34 17.03
C ILE A 506 -8.07 6.76 16.83
N ASP A 507 -7.88 7.61 17.82
CA ASP A 507 -8.18 9.04 17.71
C ASP A 507 -7.28 9.70 16.65
N ALA A 508 -7.82 10.63 15.86
CA ALA A 508 -7.06 11.32 14.81
C ALA A 508 -5.85 12.08 15.38
N CYS A 509 -6.00 12.71 16.55
CA CYS A 509 -4.89 13.38 17.25
C CYS A 509 -3.77 12.41 17.60
N GLU A 510 -4.11 11.24 18.12
CA GLU A 510 -3.11 10.22 18.45
C GLU A 510 -2.39 9.73 17.17
N MET A 511 -3.12 9.52 16.07
CA MET A 511 -2.50 9.11 14.81
C MET A 511 -1.60 10.22 14.25
N ASN A 512 -2.02 11.48 14.30
CA ASN A 512 -1.23 12.62 13.87
C ASN A 512 0.06 12.76 14.70
N HIS A 513 -0.03 12.54 16.03
CA HIS A 513 1.14 12.52 16.90
C HIS A 513 2.12 11.39 16.51
N ARG A 514 1.63 10.20 16.21
CA ARG A 514 2.45 9.08 15.73
C ARG A 514 3.17 9.39 14.43
N ILE A 515 2.47 10.00 13.47
CA ILE A 515 3.05 10.39 12.19
C ILE A 515 4.11 11.49 12.37
N SER A 516 3.81 12.52 13.18
CA SER A 516 4.77 13.58 13.50
C SER A 516 6.09 13.00 14.00
N ASN A 517 6.02 12.09 14.95
CA ASN A 517 7.19 11.46 15.56
C ASN A 517 7.92 10.55 14.55
N LEU A 518 7.22 9.56 14.00
CA LEU A 518 7.86 8.47 13.26
C LEU A 518 8.23 8.84 11.82
N ALA A 519 7.34 9.55 11.10
CA ALA A 519 7.57 9.89 9.70
C ALA A 519 8.43 11.15 9.54
N TYR A 520 8.30 12.11 10.47
CA TYR A 520 8.96 13.41 10.37
C TYR A 520 10.01 13.67 11.47
N GLY A 521 10.13 12.79 12.47
CA GLY A 521 11.08 12.96 13.58
C GLY A 521 10.73 14.14 14.51
N ASP A 522 9.47 14.56 14.50
CA ASP A 522 8.97 15.63 15.38
C ASP A 522 8.47 15.03 16.70
N GLU A 523 9.35 14.96 17.68
CA GLU A 523 9.05 14.45 19.02
C GLU A 523 8.00 15.30 19.77
N SER A 524 7.77 16.54 19.34
CA SER A 524 6.73 17.39 19.94
C SER A 524 5.31 16.98 19.53
N GLY A 525 5.17 16.28 18.40
CA GLY A 525 3.90 15.82 17.87
C GLY A 525 3.03 16.90 17.20
N TRP A 526 3.51 18.14 17.11
CA TRP A 526 2.70 19.27 16.63
C TRP A 526 2.67 19.44 15.11
N LEU A 527 3.61 18.83 14.38
CA LEU A 527 3.71 19.05 12.93
C LEU A 527 2.43 18.65 12.21
N MET A 528 1.94 17.45 12.44
CA MET A 528 0.74 16.96 11.77
C MET A 528 -0.53 17.70 12.18
N ASP A 529 -0.68 18.06 13.46
CA ASP A 529 -1.79 18.89 13.92
C ASP A 529 -1.77 20.27 13.25
N SER A 530 -0.56 20.82 13.02
CA SER A 530 -0.42 22.10 12.32
C SER A 530 -0.79 21.99 10.84
N LEU A 531 -0.38 20.90 10.17
CA LEU A 531 -0.72 20.64 8.77
C LEU A 531 -2.23 20.42 8.59
N ALA A 532 -2.87 19.63 9.46
CA ALA A 532 -4.30 19.37 9.43
C ALA A 532 -5.12 20.67 9.61
N ARG A 533 -4.65 21.60 10.47
CA ARG A 533 -5.32 22.90 10.67
C ARG A 533 -5.22 23.81 9.45
N ILE A 534 -4.16 23.75 8.66
CA ILE A 534 -4.05 24.58 7.44
C ILE A 534 -5.21 24.30 6.50
N ASP A 535 -5.64 23.05 6.37
CA ASP A 535 -6.79 22.68 5.54
C ASP A 535 -8.12 23.04 6.23
N SER A 536 -8.29 22.67 7.51
CA SER A 536 -9.56 22.86 8.26
C SER A 536 -9.92 24.33 8.49
N ASP A 537 -8.95 25.20 8.63
CA ASP A 537 -9.15 26.64 8.85
C ASP A 537 -9.46 27.43 7.56
N GLY A 538 -9.64 26.72 6.42
CA GLY A 538 -9.98 27.32 5.13
C GLY A 538 -8.84 28.12 4.50
N VAL A 539 -7.61 27.89 4.94
CA VAL A 539 -6.39 28.47 4.34
C VAL A 539 -6.05 27.75 3.04
N SER A 540 -6.38 26.47 2.95
CA SER A 540 -6.31 25.69 1.72
C SER A 540 -7.57 25.91 0.90
N PHE A 541 -7.45 26.47 -0.30
CA PHE A 541 -8.55 26.54 -1.25
C PHE A 541 -8.42 25.44 -2.31
N PRO A 542 -9.54 24.91 -2.83
CA PRO A 542 -9.50 23.96 -3.93
C PRO A 542 -8.86 24.61 -5.16
N TRP A 543 -7.81 23.99 -5.69
CA TRP A 543 -7.10 24.49 -6.86
C TRP A 543 -7.97 24.54 -8.12
N ASP A 544 -8.89 23.59 -8.27
CA ASP A 544 -9.88 23.50 -9.34
C ASP A 544 -10.79 24.74 -9.44
N LEU A 545 -10.97 25.48 -8.34
CA LEU A 545 -11.70 26.76 -8.37
C LEU A 545 -10.87 27.93 -8.92
N ALA A 546 -9.54 27.76 -9.04
CA ALA A 546 -8.62 28.80 -9.52
C ALA A 546 -8.25 28.62 -10.98
N VAL A 547 -8.53 27.47 -11.57
CA VAL A 547 -8.22 27.07 -12.95
C VAL A 547 -9.50 27.00 -13.79
#